data_ef0bbce44aceb5711c29de96a4e2ecaa
#
_entry.id   ef0bbce44aceb5711c29de96a4e2ecaa
#
_cell.length_a   1.000
_cell.length_b   1.000
_cell.length_c   1.000
_cell.angle_alpha   90.00
_cell.angle_beta   90.00
_cell.angle_gamma   90.00
#
_symmetry.space_group_name_H-M   'P 1'
#
loop_
_entity.id
_entity.type
_entity.pdbx_description
1 polymer ?
#
loop_
_entity_poly.entity_id
_entity_poly.type
_entity_poly.pdbx_seq_one_letter_code
_entity_poly.pdbx_strand_id
1 'polypeptide(L)'
;MTHENVDLNRNFQDFGRPLPENPAYTELHPLLLPDAWPPSDAVASATERWVEQHGAVAFQAAVSQGQYQYADGLFYGGGAPTWSHQTLRTVLRTHAQRARRIGWIDLHTGLGPSGVGERICACRDDAAALQRTRDWWASDGQT
;
A
#
# COMPACT_ATOMS: atom_id res chain seq x y z
N MET A 1 10.19 1.91 -1.90
CA MET A 1 10.20 1.20 -3.20
C MET A 1 11.57 0.57 -3.43
N THR A 2 11.61 -0.53 -4.20
CA THR A 2 12.87 -1.18 -4.62
C THR A 2 13.52 -0.42 -5.79
N HIS A 3 14.73 -0.82 -6.20
CA HIS A 3 15.36 -0.30 -7.43
C HIS A 3 14.56 -0.60 -8.71
N GLU A 4 13.68 -1.60 -8.68
CA GLU A 4 12.78 -2.01 -9.77
C GLU A 4 11.40 -1.34 -9.65
N ASN A 5 11.32 -0.25 -8.91
CA ASN A 5 10.08 0.51 -8.65
C ASN A 5 8.98 -0.30 -7.94
N VAL A 6 9.28 -1.42 -7.28
CA VAL A 6 8.27 -2.21 -6.60
C VAL A 6 7.95 -1.64 -5.22
N ASP A 7 6.67 -1.40 -4.96
CA ASP A 7 6.12 -1.12 -3.63
C ASP A 7 6.01 -2.43 -2.83
N LEU A 8 6.82 -2.55 -1.78
CA LEU A 8 6.87 -3.77 -0.97
C LEU A 8 5.54 -4.08 -0.28
N ASN A 9 4.77 -3.06 0.11
CA ASN A 9 3.46 -3.28 0.73
C ASN A 9 2.44 -3.91 -0.24
N ARG A 10 2.62 -3.72 -1.55
CA ARG A 10 1.78 -4.29 -2.62
C ARG A 10 2.35 -5.61 -3.13
N ASN A 11 3.61 -5.93 -2.82
CA ASN A 11 4.27 -7.14 -3.32
C ASN A 11 3.89 -8.44 -2.59
N PHE A 12 3.24 -8.36 -1.41
CA PHE A 12 2.84 -9.56 -0.65
C PHE A 12 1.57 -10.20 -1.21
N GLN A 13 1.63 -10.61 -2.48
CA GLN A 13 0.57 -11.31 -3.20
C GLN A 13 0.94 -12.77 -3.47
N ASP A 14 -0.06 -13.56 -3.85
CA ASP A 14 0.13 -14.89 -4.43
C ASP A 14 0.25 -14.74 -5.95
N PHE A 15 1.47 -14.65 -6.44
CA PHE A 15 1.75 -14.51 -7.88
C PHE A 15 1.40 -15.76 -8.71
N GLY A 16 0.96 -16.85 -8.10
CA GLY A 16 0.37 -18.01 -8.77
C GLY A 16 -1.12 -17.84 -9.10
N ARG A 17 -1.71 -16.71 -8.71
CA ARG A 17 -3.11 -16.37 -8.96
C ARG A 17 -3.22 -15.08 -9.76
N PRO A 18 -4.39 -14.80 -10.39
CA PRO A 18 -4.65 -13.50 -10.97
C PRO A 18 -4.42 -12.39 -9.94
N LEU A 19 -3.63 -11.39 -10.32
CA LEU A 19 -3.36 -10.24 -9.47
C LEU A 19 -4.56 -9.29 -9.47
N PRO A 20 -4.72 -8.48 -8.42
CA PRO A 20 -5.79 -7.48 -8.38
C PRO A 20 -5.68 -6.49 -9.56
N GLU A 21 -6.81 -6.20 -10.18
CA GLU A 21 -6.91 -5.19 -11.23
C GLU A 21 -7.25 -3.83 -10.62
N ASN A 22 -6.75 -2.77 -11.26
CA ASN A 22 -7.04 -1.40 -10.89
C ASN A 22 -7.36 -0.56 -12.15
N PRO A 23 -8.58 -0.70 -12.71
CA PRO A 23 -8.97 0.01 -13.93
C PRO A 23 -8.88 1.54 -13.79
N ALA A 24 -9.24 2.09 -12.62
CA ALA A 24 -9.14 3.52 -12.35
C ALA A 24 -7.69 4.02 -12.42
N TYR A 25 -6.71 3.21 -11.99
CA TYR A 25 -5.30 3.56 -12.16
C TYR A 25 -4.90 3.60 -13.64
N THR A 26 -5.44 2.71 -14.46
CA THR A 26 -5.17 2.70 -15.91
C THR A 26 -5.56 4.02 -16.57
N GLU A 27 -6.69 4.60 -16.17
CA GLU A 27 -7.12 5.92 -16.65
C GLU A 27 -6.20 7.05 -16.15
N LEU A 28 -5.72 6.93 -14.92
CA LEU A 28 -4.88 7.94 -14.27
C LEU A 28 -3.40 7.86 -14.64
N HIS A 29 -2.92 6.69 -15.07
CA HIS A 29 -1.49 6.46 -15.32
C HIS A 29 -0.83 7.54 -16.21
N PRO A 30 -1.38 7.91 -17.39
CA PRO A 30 -0.78 8.95 -18.24
C PRO A 30 -0.89 10.36 -17.64
N LEU A 31 -1.78 10.58 -16.67
CA LEU A 31 -1.91 11.85 -15.97
C LEU A 31 -0.93 11.95 -14.81
N LEU A 32 -0.62 10.82 -14.16
CA LEU A 32 0.32 10.75 -13.04
C LEU A 32 1.78 10.73 -13.51
N LEU A 33 2.04 10.14 -14.67
CA LEU A 33 3.37 10.07 -15.29
C LEU A 33 3.31 10.64 -16.72
N PRO A 34 3.17 11.96 -16.85
CA PRO A 34 3.20 12.61 -18.16
C PRO A 34 4.60 12.54 -18.78
N ASP A 35 4.68 12.56 -20.11
CA ASP A 35 5.94 12.49 -20.88
C ASP A 35 6.90 13.65 -20.55
N ALA A 36 6.39 14.77 -20.04
CA ALA A 36 7.17 15.94 -19.68
C ALA A 36 6.84 16.47 -18.27
N TRP A 37 7.87 16.99 -17.60
CA TRP A 37 7.72 17.65 -16.31
C TRP A 37 8.26 19.09 -16.36
N PRO A 38 7.55 20.10 -15.87
CA PRO A 38 6.20 20.02 -15.25
C PRO A 38 5.13 19.60 -16.26
N PRO A 39 4.00 19.01 -15.76
CA PRO A 39 2.90 18.60 -16.63
C PRO A 39 2.31 19.80 -17.39
N SER A 40 1.83 19.56 -18.58
CA SER A 40 1.13 20.59 -19.36
C SER A 40 -0.20 20.97 -18.70
N ASP A 41 -0.71 22.16 -19.02
CA ASP A 41 -2.03 22.61 -18.55
C ASP A 41 -3.14 21.62 -18.94
N ALA A 42 -3.00 20.94 -20.07
CA ALA A 42 -3.94 19.92 -20.52
C ALA A 42 -3.98 18.71 -19.57
N VAL A 43 -2.81 18.24 -19.11
CA VAL A 43 -2.69 17.13 -18.14
C VAL A 43 -3.25 17.55 -16.78
N ALA A 44 -2.88 18.76 -16.31
CA ALA A 44 -3.39 19.31 -15.05
C ALA A 44 -4.92 19.38 -15.07
N SER A 45 -5.49 20.00 -16.12
CA SER A 45 -6.95 20.09 -16.28
C SER A 45 -7.64 18.74 -16.44
N ALA A 46 -6.98 17.73 -17.03
CA ALA A 46 -7.55 16.39 -17.13
C ALA A 46 -7.59 15.71 -15.76
N THR A 47 -6.55 15.90 -14.93
CA THR A 47 -6.51 15.38 -13.56
C THR A 47 -7.61 16.04 -12.70
N GLU A 48 -7.77 17.36 -12.79
CA GLU A 48 -8.82 18.08 -12.09
C GLU A 48 -10.21 17.57 -12.47
N ARG A 49 -10.49 17.44 -13.77
CA ARG A 49 -11.78 16.87 -14.25
C ARG A 49 -12.02 15.46 -13.74
N TRP A 50 -11.00 14.61 -13.70
CA TRP A 50 -11.15 13.27 -13.15
C TRP A 50 -11.55 13.30 -11.67
N VAL A 51 -10.90 14.17 -10.88
CA VAL A 51 -11.23 14.39 -9.47
C VAL A 51 -12.63 14.98 -9.29
N GLU A 52 -13.03 15.94 -10.12
CA GLU A 52 -14.39 16.50 -10.09
C GLU A 52 -15.47 15.45 -10.38
N GLN A 53 -15.21 14.54 -11.30
CA GLN A 53 -16.16 13.50 -11.69
C GLN A 53 -16.27 12.36 -10.67
N HIS A 54 -15.17 11.96 -10.05
CA HIS A 54 -15.10 10.76 -9.21
C HIS A 54 -14.90 11.07 -7.71
N GLY A 55 -14.46 12.28 -7.39
CA GLY A 55 -14.15 12.70 -6.02
C GLY A 55 -12.71 12.44 -5.59
N ALA A 56 -12.21 13.25 -4.67
CA ALA A 56 -10.85 13.17 -4.16
C ALA A 56 -10.55 11.83 -3.46
N VAL A 57 -11.52 11.26 -2.77
CA VAL A 57 -11.37 9.96 -2.09
C VAL A 57 -11.18 8.83 -3.10
N ALA A 58 -11.93 8.82 -4.19
CA ALA A 58 -11.78 7.85 -5.27
C ALA A 58 -10.44 8.01 -5.97
N PHE A 59 -9.98 9.23 -6.20
CA PHE A 59 -8.65 9.52 -6.75
C PHE A 59 -7.55 8.95 -5.86
N GLN A 60 -7.58 9.27 -4.57
CA GLN A 60 -6.61 8.75 -3.62
C GLN A 60 -6.62 7.22 -3.57
N ALA A 61 -7.79 6.60 -3.54
CA ALA A 61 -7.93 5.15 -3.55
C ALA A 61 -7.34 4.55 -4.84
N ALA A 62 -7.71 5.07 -6.01
CA ALA A 62 -7.21 4.62 -7.31
C ALA A 62 -5.68 4.66 -7.38
N VAL A 63 -5.05 5.73 -6.87
CA VAL A 63 -3.59 5.88 -6.86
C VAL A 63 -2.94 4.95 -5.84
N SER A 64 -3.43 4.94 -4.58
CA SER A 64 -2.71 4.35 -3.46
C SER A 64 -3.02 2.88 -3.19
N GLN A 65 -4.11 2.31 -3.72
CA GLN A 65 -4.43 0.89 -3.50
C GLN A 65 -3.41 -0.06 -4.16
N GLY A 66 -2.63 0.43 -5.10
CA GLY A 66 -1.62 -0.33 -5.85
C GLY A 66 -2.13 -0.83 -7.20
N GLN A 67 -1.19 -1.24 -8.03
CA GLN A 67 -1.43 -1.77 -9.37
C GLN A 67 -0.30 -2.72 -9.78
N TYR A 68 -0.53 -3.57 -10.80
CA TYR A 68 0.41 -4.60 -11.24
C TYR A 68 0.64 -4.56 -12.75
N GLN A 69 0.16 -3.54 -13.42
CA GLN A 69 0.17 -3.42 -14.86
C GLN A 69 1.30 -2.52 -15.39
N TYR A 70 1.57 -1.43 -14.68
CA TYR A 70 2.52 -0.40 -15.08
C TYR A 70 3.76 -0.44 -14.19
N ALA A 71 4.86 -1.03 -14.71
CA ALA A 71 6.09 -1.20 -13.94
C ALA A 71 6.80 0.13 -13.61
N ASP A 72 6.57 1.16 -14.40
CA ASP A 72 7.02 2.54 -14.20
C ASP A 72 6.07 3.37 -13.33
N GLY A 73 4.88 2.85 -13.05
CA GLY A 73 3.81 3.55 -12.35
C GLY A 73 4.00 3.63 -10.83
N LEU A 74 3.17 4.48 -10.21
CA LEU A 74 3.13 4.61 -8.75
C LEU A 74 2.52 3.35 -8.12
N PHE A 75 2.99 3.01 -6.91
CA PHE A 75 2.50 1.86 -6.13
C PHE A 75 2.46 0.54 -6.90
N TYR A 76 3.43 0.32 -7.79
CA TYR A 76 3.57 -0.93 -8.53
C TYR A 76 3.89 -2.10 -7.61
N GLY A 77 3.06 -3.13 -7.61
CA GLY A 77 3.19 -4.28 -6.73
C GLY A 77 4.16 -5.37 -7.23
N GLY A 78 4.74 -5.18 -8.42
CA GLY A 78 5.68 -6.15 -9.02
C GLY A 78 4.99 -7.24 -9.84
N GLY A 79 5.77 -7.93 -10.66
CA GLY A 79 5.33 -9.11 -11.44
C GLY A 79 5.73 -10.44 -10.79
N ALA A 80 6.51 -10.41 -9.70
CA ALA A 80 6.98 -11.59 -8.97
C ALA A 80 7.35 -11.22 -7.52
N PRO A 81 7.49 -12.22 -6.62
CA PRO A 81 7.95 -11.96 -5.26
C PRO A 81 9.36 -11.37 -5.24
N THR A 82 9.51 -10.19 -4.63
CA THR A 82 10.81 -9.57 -4.42
C THR A 82 11.67 -10.35 -3.42
N TRP A 83 12.96 -10.02 -3.36
CA TRP A 83 13.87 -10.54 -2.34
C TRP A 83 13.34 -10.28 -0.92
N SER A 84 12.85 -9.09 -0.64
CA SER A 84 12.27 -8.73 0.66
C SER A 84 11.06 -9.58 1.02
N HIS A 85 10.16 -9.82 0.06
CA HIS A 85 9.00 -10.72 0.23
C HIS A 85 9.45 -12.14 0.60
N GLN A 86 10.38 -12.71 -0.18
CA GLN A 86 10.87 -14.07 0.05
C GLN A 86 11.61 -14.19 1.39
N THR A 87 12.47 -13.21 1.70
CA THR A 87 13.24 -13.18 2.95
C THR A 87 12.32 -13.09 4.15
N LEU A 88 11.35 -12.18 4.13
CA LEU A 88 10.40 -12.05 5.24
C LEU A 88 9.59 -13.32 5.47
N ARG A 89 9.11 -13.97 4.41
CA ARG A 89 8.43 -15.26 4.52
C ARG A 89 9.35 -16.34 5.11
N THR A 90 10.62 -16.34 4.74
CA THR A 90 11.61 -17.28 5.29
C THR A 90 11.84 -17.04 6.78
N VAL A 91 12.04 -15.78 7.20
CA VAL A 91 12.17 -15.40 8.60
C VAL A 91 10.95 -15.83 9.41
N LEU A 92 9.74 -15.58 8.93
CA LEU A 92 8.51 -15.99 9.60
C LEU A 92 8.40 -17.51 9.71
N ARG A 93 8.69 -18.25 8.65
CA ARG A 93 8.67 -19.73 8.68
C ARG A 93 9.70 -20.28 9.64
N THR A 94 10.89 -19.70 9.70
CA THR A 94 11.98 -20.20 10.55
C THR A 94 11.71 -19.93 12.03
N HIS A 95 11.24 -18.72 12.37
CA HIS A 95 11.19 -18.28 13.76
C HIS A 95 9.78 -18.26 14.36
N ALA A 96 8.73 -18.20 13.55
CA ALA A 96 7.36 -18.04 14.04
C ALA A 96 6.53 -19.33 14.05
N GLN A 97 6.97 -20.44 13.43
CA GLN A 97 6.19 -21.68 13.33
C GLN A 97 5.76 -22.26 14.69
N ARG A 98 6.58 -22.10 15.72
CA ARG A 98 6.31 -22.61 17.07
C ARG A 98 5.77 -21.53 18.01
N ALA A 99 5.62 -20.30 17.55
CA ALA A 99 5.14 -19.21 18.37
C ALA A 99 3.62 -19.35 18.61
N ARG A 100 3.23 -19.33 19.88
CA ARG A 100 1.80 -19.32 20.25
C ARG A 100 1.15 -17.95 20.03
N ARG A 101 1.95 -16.88 20.01
CA ARG A 101 1.55 -15.49 19.79
C ARG A 101 2.64 -14.77 19.04
N ILE A 102 2.27 -13.95 18.09
CA ILE A 102 3.18 -13.10 17.30
C ILE A 102 2.66 -11.68 17.37
N GLY A 103 3.50 -10.75 17.82
CA GLY A 103 3.29 -9.32 17.67
C GLY A 103 4.10 -8.81 16.49
N TRP A 104 3.47 -8.04 15.63
CA TRP A 104 4.11 -7.45 14.46
C TRP A 104 3.99 -5.93 14.53
N ILE A 105 5.11 -5.23 14.43
CA ILE A 105 5.16 -3.77 14.33
C ILE A 105 5.84 -3.44 13.00
N ASP A 106 5.14 -2.70 12.16
CA ASP A 106 5.66 -2.17 10.90
C ASP A 106 5.75 -0.64 11.02
N LEU A 107 6.97 -0.11 10.85
CA LEU A 107 7.22 1.31 11.01
C LEU A 107 7.12 2.01 9.65
N HIS A 108 6.13 2.89 9.53
CA HIS A 108 5.91 3.71 8.35
C HIS A 108 6.18 5.18 8.65
N THR A 109 6.58 5.92 7.61
CA THR A 109 6.66 7.37 7.64
C THR A 109 5.52 7.95 6.80
N GLY A 110 5.06 9.16 7.11
CA GLY A 110 4.24 9.94 6.20
C GLY A 110 2.83 10.29 6.61
N LEU A 111 2.33 9.87 7.77
CA LEU A 111 1.03 10.32 8.30
C LEU A 111 1.21 11.08 9.61
N GLY A 112 0.33 12.06 9.86
CA GLY A 112 0.30 12.84 11.09
C GLY A 112 1.42 13.87 11.23
N PRO A 113 1.46 14.60 12.36
CA PRO A 113 2.48 15.59 12.66
C PRO A 113 3.86 14.94 12.81
N SER A 114 4.91 15.65 12.39
CA SER A 114 6.29 15.18 12.53
C SER A 114 6.64 14.87 14.01
N GLY A 115 7.21 13.71 14.25
CA GLY A 115 7.63 13.25 15.58
C GLY A 115 6.50 12.65 16.43
N VAL A 116 5.27 12.60 15.92
CA VAL A 116 4.13 11.96 16.60
C VAL A 116 3.86 10.60 15.97
N GLY A 117 3.95 9.54 16.78
CA GLY A 117 3.64 8.19 16.35
C GLY A 117 2.12 7.93 16.38
N GLU A 118 1.57 7.51 15.26
CA GLU A 118 0.19 7.04 15.16
C GLU A 118 0.15 5.51 15.13
N ARG A 119 -0.73 4.89 15.89
CA ARG A 119 -0.91 3.43 15.90
C ARG A 119 -2.03 3.06 14.95
N ILE A 120 -1.68 2.36 13.89
CA ILE A 120 -2.63 1.92 12.87
C ILE A 120 -2.77 0.40 12.94
N CYS A 121 -3.97 -0.10 13.17
CA CYS A 121 -4.27 -1.52 13.08
C CYS A 121 -4.63 -1.88 11.63
N ALA A 122 -3.65 -2.40 10.89
CA ALA A 122 -3.82 -2.83 9.50
C ALA A 122 -4.19 -4.33 9.41
N CYS A 123 -5.08 -4.82 10.25
CA CYS A 123 -5.58 -6.19 10.15
C CYS A 123 -6.80 -6.27 9.22
N ARG A 124 -7.11 -7.48 8.74
CA ARG A 124 -8.40 -7.74 8.10
C ARG A 124 -9.52 -7.44 9.10
N ASP A 125 -10.71 -7.16 8.56
CA ASP A 125 -11.92 -6.94 9.38
C ASP A 125 -12.26 -8.23 10.16
N ASP A 126 -11.62 -8.37 11.31
CA ASP A 126 -11.68 -9.50 12.23
C ASP A 126 -11.73 -8.93 13.66
N ALA A 127 -12.91 -9.00 14.26
CA ALA A 127 -13.16 -8.48 15.60
C ALA A 127 -12.20 -9.09 16.66
N ALA A 128 -11.82 -10.35 16.52
CA ALA A 128 -10.88 -11.00 17.43
C ALA A 128 -9.44 -10.47 17.26
N ALA A 129 -9.01 -10.17 16.02
CA ALA A 129 -7.72 -9.55 15.77
C ALA A 129 -7.68 -8.12 16.30
N LEU A 130 -8.75 -7.35 16.09
CA LEU A 130 -8.87 -6.00 16.62
C LEU A 130 -8.86 -5.97 18.15
N GLN A 131 -9.58 -6.91 18.80
CA GLN A 131 -9.56 -7.00 20.27
C GLN A 131 -8.16 -7.36 20.77
N ARG A 132 -7.45 -8.33 20.15
CA ARG A 132 -6.06 -8.64 20.52
C ARG A 132 -5.12 -7.44 20.35
N THR A 133 -5.33 -6.65 19.30
CA THR A 133 -4.53 -5.43 19.06
C THR A 133 -4.75 -4.42 20.19
N ARG A 134 -6.00 -4.22 20.61
CA ARG A 134 -6.33 -3.36 21.74
C ARG A 134 -5.71 -3.86 23.04
N ASP A 135 -5.84 -5.16 23.32
CA ASP A 135 -5.30 -5.77 24.54
C ASP A 135 -3.75 -5.67 24.63
N TRP A 136 -3.08 -5.66 23.50
CA TRP A 136 -1.61 -5.66 23.46
C TRP A 136 -1.01 -4.26 23.31
N TRP A 137 -1.67 -3.38 22.59
CA TRP A 137 -1.08 -2.13 22.14
C TRP A 137 -1.85 -0.88 22.58
N ALA A 138 -3.08 -1.01 23.04
CA ALA A 138 -3.80 0.11 23.59
C ALA A 138 -3.25 0.44 24.99
N SER A 139 -2.58 1.55 25.12
CA SER A 139 -2.34 2.18 26.40
C SER A 139 -3.44 3.19 26.64
N ASP A 140 -4.18 2.99 27.73
CA ASP A 140 -4.99 4.02 28.39
C ASP A 140 -5.84 4.93 27.48
N GLY A 141 -6.77 4.33 26.71
CA GLY A 141 -7.89 5.05 26.12
C GLY A 141 -7.65 5.79 24.81
N GLN A 142 -6.53 5.57 24.14
CA GLN A 142 -6.27 6.09 22.79
C GLN A 142 -6.14 4.96 21.77
N THR A 143 -7.22 4.65 21.09
CA THR A 143 -7.25 3.93 19.79
C THR A 143 -8.24 4.63 18.89
#